data_c3847eeabc93ae3d36178f28d7d28717
#
_entry.id   c3847eeabc93ae3d36178f28d7d28717
#
_cell.length_a   1.000
_cell.length_b   1.000
_cell.length_c   1.000
_cell.angle_alpha   90.00
_cell.angle_beta   90.00
_cell.angle_gamma   90.00
#
_symmetry.space_group_name_H-M   'P 1'
#
loop_
_entity.id
_entity.type
_entity.pdbx_description
1 polymer ?
#
loop_
_entity_poly.entity_id
_entity_poly.type
_entity_poly.pdbx_seq_one_letter_code
_entity_poly.pdbx_strand_id
1 'polypeptide(L)'
;IVGEPTEMQPAIAEKGLMVLDVTAYGKAGHAARNEGDNAIYKVLEDIAWFRDHHFEKVSPLLGPVKMSVTQINAGTQHNVIPDRCTFVVDIRSNECYSNQELFAEIQKHISCEAKARSFRLSSSHVEERHPIVQRAVAMGRVPFGSPTLSDQALMSFPSLKMGPGKSSRSHTADEFIFIQEIEEAIGLYLKLLDGAIL
;
A
#
# COMPACT_ATOMS: atom_id res chain seq x y z
N ILE A 1 5.16 7.81 17.88
CA ILE A 1 5.32 6.34 17.75
C ILE A 1 3.95 5.73 17.60
N VAL A 2 3.81 4.77 16.67
CA VAL A 2 2.61 3.95 16.47
C VAL A 2 2.93 2.51 16.88
N GLY A 3 2.13 1.94 17.80
CA GLY A 3 2.42 0.69 18.52
C GLY A 3 2.04 -0.59 17.77
N GLU A 4 2.22 -0.63 16.45
CA GLU A 4 1.97 -1.83 15.64
C GLU A 4 3.01 -2.93 15.88
N PRO A 5 2.68 -4.21 15.67
CA PRO A 5 3.57 -5.31 15.95
C PRO A 5 4.78 -5.35 15.01
N THR A 6 5.96 -5.06 15.58
CA THR A 6 7.25 -5.04 14.87
C THR A 6 8.36 -5.80 15.61
N GLU A 7 8.02 -6.59 16.61
CA GLU A 7 8.99 -7.21 17.53
C GLU A 7 9.90 -6.16 18.20
N MET A 8 9.34 -4.97 18.47
CA MET A 8 10.07 -3.80 18.98
C MET A 8 11.23 -3.35 18.07
N GLN A 9 11.22 -3.68 16.78
CA GLN A 9 12.13 -3.09 15.81
C GLN A 9 11.55 -1.77 15.27
N PRO A 10 12.36 -0.72 15.06
CA PRO A 10 11.87 0.56 14.53
C PRO A 10 11.61 0.47 13.03
N ALA A 11 10.35 0.45 12.61
CA ALA A 11 9.98 0.63 11.21
C ALA A 11 10.04 2.13 10.90
N ILE A 12 11.08 2.55 10.21
CA ILE A 12 11.38 3.96 9.89
C ILE A 12 10.78 4.42 8.58
N ALA A 13 10.17 3.52 7.83
CA ALA A 13 9.38 3.81 6.64
C ALA A 13 8.25 2.79 6.51
N GLU A 14 7.12 3.20 5.93
CA GLU A 14 6.00 2.30 5.65
C GLU A 14 5.36 2.65 4.30
N LYS A 15 4.89 1.61 3.57
CA LYS A 15 4.21 1.81 2.28
C LYS A 15 2.87 2.50 2.48
N GLY A 16 2.59 3.47 1.59
CA GLY A 16 1.26 4.05 1.46
C GLY A 16 0.31 3.13 0.68
N LEU A 17 -0.93 3.56 0.56
CA LEU A 17 -1.98 2.85 -0.16
C LEU A 17 -2.82 3.82 -1.00
N MET A 18 -2.97 3.49 -2.27
CA MET A 18 -4.00 4.05 -3.14
C MET A 18 -4.74 2.92 -3.84
N VAL A 19 -6.07 2.95 -3.80
CA VAL A 19 -6.91 1.98 -4.51
C VAL A 19 -7.60 2.70 -5.66
N LEU A 20 -7.50 2.13 -6.86
CA LEU A 20 -8.19 2.64 -8.04
C LEU A 20 -9.36 1.73 -8.41
N ASP A 21 -10.50 2.35 -8.68
CA ASP A 21 -11.61 1.76 -9.44
C ASP A 21 -11.46 2.17 -10.90
N VAL A 22 -11.32 1.20 -11.80
CA VAL A 22 -11.11 1.44 -13.23
C VAL A 22 -12.28 0.87 -14.01
N THR A 23 -12.80 1.63 -14.97
CA THR A 23 -13.97 1.25 -15.77
C THR A 23 -13.71 1.46 -17.25
N ALA A 24 -13.95 0.43 -18.05
CA ALA A 24 -14.08 0.52 -19.49
C ALA A 24 -15.55 0.47 -19.89
N TYR A 25 -15.91 1.31 -20.85
CA TYR A 25 -17.23 1.33 -21.47
C TYR A 25 -17.14 0.82 -22.90
N GLY A 26 -18.05 -0.02 -23.27
CA GLY A 26 -18.25 -0.57 -24.60
C GLY A 26 -19.69 -0.39 -25.09
N LYS A 27 -20.16 -1.32 -25.92
CA LYS A 27 -21.50 -1.37 -26.43
C LYS A 27 -22.00 -2.82 -26.42
N ALA A 28 -23.14 -3.06 -25.79
CA ALA A 28 -23.76 -4.38 -25.81
C ALA A 28 -24.15 -4.79 -27.23
N GLY A 29 -24.05 -6.07 -27.50
CA GLY A 29 -24.46 -6.67 -28.77
C GLY A 29 -24.52 -8.19 -28.67
N HIS A 30 -25.10 -8.86 -29.68
CA HIS A 30 -25.14 -10.30 -29.73
C HIS A 30 -23.76 -10.85 -30.13
N ALA A 31 -23.19 -11.78 -29.36
CA ALA A 31 -21.82 -12.30 -29.57
C ALA A 31 -21.60 -12.95 -30.96
N ALA A 32 -22.67 -13.45 -31.61
CA ALA A 32 -22.61 -14.01 -32.97
C ALA A 32 -22.68 -12.96 -34.09
N ARG A 33 -22.78 -11.64 -33.75
CA ARG A 33 -22.91 -10.56 -34.71
C ARG A 33 -21.80 -9.51 -34.49
N ASN A 34 -21.47 -8.77 -35.54
CA ASN A 34 -20.47 -7.70 -35.48
C ASN A 34 -21.07 -6.36 -35.07
N GLU A 35 -21.84 -6.30 -33.98
CA GLU A 35 -22.64 -5.16 -33.56
C GLU A 35 -22.19 -4.50 -32.26
N GLY A 36 -21.33 -5.17 -31.49
CA GLY A 36 -20.91 -4.73 -30.17
C GLY A 36 -19.51 -4.12 -30.14
N ASP A 37 -19.20 -3.53 -28.99
CA ASP A 37 -17.85 -3.06 -28.63
C ASP A 37 -17.50 -3.63 -27.25
N ASN A 38 -16.58 -4.59 -27.21
CA ASN A 38 -16.35 -5.43 -26.04
C ASN A 38 -15.50 -4.71 -24.98
N ALA A 39 -16.14 -4.35 -23.86
CA ALA A 39 -15.47 -3.68 -22.76
C ALA A 39 -14.35 -4.55 -22.10
N ILE A 40 -14.45 -5.90 -22.18
CA ILE A 40 -13.37 -6.78 -21.69
C ILE A 40 -12.09 -6.57 -22.51
N TYR A 41 -12.19 -6.46 -23.82
CA TYR A 41 -11.00 -6.30 -24.66
C TYR A 41 -10.29 -4.96 -24.42
N LYS A 42 -11.06 -3.91 -24.08
CA LYS A 42 -10.51 -2.59 -23.76
C LYS A 42 -9.65 -2.57 -22.51
N VAL A 43 -9.97 -3.38 -21.49
CA VAL A 43 -9.19 -3.38 -20.25
C VAL A 43 -7.90 -4.20 -20.33
N LEU A 44 -7.73 -5.06 -21.34
CA LEU A 44 -6.59 -5.97 -21.41
C LEU A 44 -5.25 -5.22 -21.53
N GLU A 45 -5.20 -4.17 -22.33
CA GLU A 45 -3.99 -3.34 -22.51
C GLU A 45 -3.66 -2.58 -21.22
N ASP A 46 -4.66 -1.99 -20.57
CA ASP A 46 -4.47 -1.27 -19.32
C ASP A 46 -4.03 -2.23 -18.19
N ILE A 47 -4.62 -3.43 -18.10
CA ILE A 47 -4.22 -4.46 -17.14
C ILE A 47 -2.77 -4.92 -17.40
N ALA A 48 -2.39 -5.10 -18.66
CA ALA A 48 -1.01 -5.43 -19.03
C ALA A 48 -0.05 -4.31 -18.61
N TRP A 49 -0.44 -3.06 -18.83
CA TRP A 49 0.34 -1.91 -18.38
C TRP A 49 0.51 -1.91 -16.84
N PHE A 50 -0.54 -2.09 -16.04
CA PHE A 50 -0.44 -2.18 -14.57
C PHE A 50 0.45 -3.32 -14.10
N ARG A 51 0.49 -4.44 -14.82
CA ARG A 51 1.34 -5.59 -14.50
C ARG A 51 2.82 -5.32 -14.78
N ASP A 52 3.12 -4.65 -15.91
CA ASP A 52 4.47 -4.58 -16.48
C ASP A 52 5.17 -3.23 -16.22
N HIS A 53 4.43 -2.18 -15.86
CA HIS A 53 5.01 -0.87 -15.60
C HIS A 53 5.73 -0.82 -14.25
N HIS A 54 6.92 -0.23 -14.28
CA HIS A 54 7.75 0.00 -13.10
C HIS A 54 8.09 1.49 -12.99
N PHE A 55 7.78 2.09 -11.84
CA PHE A 55 8.16 3.45 -11.53
C PHE A 55 9.67 3.55 -11.27
N GLU A 56 10.31 4.62 -11.77
CA GLU A 56 11.77 4.77 -11.76
C GLU A 56 12.36 4.89 -10.34
N LYS A 57 11.72 5.67 -9.45
CA LYS A 57 12.25 5.89 -8.10
C LYS A 57 11.95 4.70 -7.21
N VAL A 58 13.02 4.05 -6.78
CA VAL A 58 12.98 2.88 -5.89
C VAL A 58 13.48 3.28 -4.51
N SER A 59 12.68 3.05 -3.48
CA SER A 59 13.08 3.28 -2.10
C SER A 59 14.13 2.27 -1.65
N PRO A 60 15.21 2.68 -0.98
CA PRO A 60 16.16 1.75 -0.39
C PRO A 60 15.55 0.92 0.75
N LEU A 61 14.51 1.42 1.42
CA LEU A 61 13.85 0.76 2.55
C LEU A 61 12.60 -0.01 2.14
N LEU A 62 11.78 0.56 1.23
CA LEU A 62 10.47 0.01 0.86
C LEU A 62 10.48 -0.69 -0.51
N GLY A 63 11.57 -0.55 -1.28
CA GLY A 63 11.63 -1.05 -2.65
C GLY A 63 10.76 -0.25 -3.62
N PRO A 64 10.39 -0.83 -4.77
CA PRO A 64 9.59 -0.17 -5.79
C PRO A 64 8.14 0.05 -5.37
N VAL A 65 7.47 0.99 -6.03
CA VAL A 65 6.00 1.07 -6.02
C VAL A 65 5.45 -0.25 -6.57
N LYS A 66 4.44 -0.80 -5.90
CA LYS A 66 3.81 -2.05 -6.34
C LYS A 66 2.38 -1.77 -6.76
N MET A 67 2.00 -2.24 -7.94
CA MET A 67 0.63 -2.23 -8.44
C MET A 67 0.14 -3.66 -8.62
N SER A 68 -1.10 -3.93 -8.23
CA SER A 68 -1.71 -5.25 -8.38
C SER A 68 -3.19 -5.11 -8.75
N VAL A 69 -3.59 -5.66 -9.87
CA VAL A 69 -5.01 -5.83 -10.20
C VAL A 69 -5.55 -6.95 -9.32
N THR A 70 -6.55 -6.63 -8.48
CA THR A 70 -7.04 -7.55 -7.43
C THR A 70 -8.47 -8.03 -7.67
N GLN A 71 -9.23 -7.31 -8.49
CA GLN A 71 -10.62 -7.68 -8.84
C GLN A 71 -10.89 -7.32 -10.30
N ILE A 72 -11.72 -8.10 -10.98
CA ILE A 72 -12.25 -7.81 -12.31
C ILE A 72 -13.67 -8.35 -12.44
N ASN A 73 -14.58 -7.54 -13.02
CA ASN A 73 -15.98 -7.92 -13.23
C ASN A 73 -16.45 -7.45 -14.60
N ALA A 74 -17.04 -8.35 -15.38
CA ALA A 74 -17.67 -8.02 -16.67
C ALA A 74 -18.65 -9.09 -17.10
N GLY A 75 -19.64 -8.70 -17.93
CA GLY A 75 -20.58 -9.61 -18.56
C GLY A 75 -21.62 -10.22 -17.61
N THR A 76 -22.74 -10.66 -18.19
CA THR A 76 -23.85 -11.29 -17.46
C THR A 76 -24.36 -12.54 -18.14
N GLN A 77 -24.16 -12.68 -19.47
CA GLN A 77 -24.62 -13.81 -20.28
C GLN A 77 -23.55 -14.18 -21.31
N HIS A 78 -23.43 -15.47 -21.62
CA HIS A 78 -22.41 -15.99 -22.55
C HIS A 78 -22.56 -15.51 -24.01
N ASN A 79 -23.75 -15.08 -24.42
CA ASN A 79 -24.08 -14.66 -25.78
C ASN A 79 -24.24 -13.15 -25.95
N VAL A 80 -23.89 -12.35 -24.92
CA VAL A 80 -23.94 -10.88 -24.93
C VAL A 80 -22.54 -10.31 -24.78
N ILE A 81 -22.15 -9.43 -25.72
CA ILE A 81 -20.91 -8.65 -25.60
C ILE A 81 -21.09 -7.67 -24.46
N PRO A 82 -20.20 -7.64 -23.44
CA PRO A 82 -20.33 -6.74 -22.30
C PRO A 82 -20.03 -5.29 -22.71
N ASP A 83 -20.92 -4.41 -22.29
CA ASP A 83 -20.80 -2.95 -22.48
C ASP A 83 -20.06 -2.26 -21.34
N ARG A 84 -19.70 -3.00 -20.27
CA ARG A 84 -18.95 -2.50 -19.14
C ARG A 84 -18.03 -3.58 -18.59
N CYS A 85 -16.79 -3.18 -18.29
CA CYS A 85 -15.85 -3.96 -17.53
C CYS A 85 -15.23 -3.09 -16.44
N THR A 86 -15.19 -3.57 -15.22
CA THR A 86 -14.56 -2.88 -14.08
C THR A 86 -13.46 -3.72 -13.49
N PHE A 87 -12.38 -3.08 -13.03
CA PHE A 87 -11.34 -3.74 -12.25
C PHE A 87 -10.81 -2.82 -11.16
N VAL A 88 -10.19 -3.42 -10.14
CA VAL A 88 -9.63 -2.72 -8.99
C VAL A 88 -8.13 -2.93 -8.95
N VAL A 89 -7.40 -1.84 -8.70
CA VAL A 89 -5.94 -1.87 -8.56
C VAL A 89 -5.56 -1.43 -7.15
N ASP A 90 -4.84 -2.28 -6.41
CA ASP A 90 -4.16 -1.96 -5.16
C ASP A 90 -2.76 -1.42 -5.50
N ILE A 91 -2.45 -0.20 -5.05
CA ILE A 91 -1.18 0.47 -5.29
C ILE A 91 -0.51 0.76 -3.96
N ARG A 92 0.69 0.22 -3.78
CA ARG A 92 1.53 0.42 -2.60
C ARG A 92 2.64 1.41 -2.95
N SER A 93 2.45 2.67 -2.56
CA SER A 93 3.43 3.73 -2.77
C SER A 93 4.62 3.62 -1.81
N ASN A 94 5.71 4.26 -2.18
CA ASN A 94 6.87 4.47 -1.31
C ASN A 94 7.05 5.98 -1.06
N GLU A 95 8.01 6.35 -0.22
CA GLU A 95 8.27 7.75 0.17
C GLU A 95 8.82 8.63 -0.96
N CYS A 96 9.17 8.04 -2.11
CA CYS A 96 9.68 8.79 -3.27
C CYS A 96 8.58 9.42 -4.11
N TYR A 97 7.30 9.06 -3.87
CA TYR A 97 6.15 9.52 -4.63
C TYR A 97 4.95 9.82 -3.72
N SER A 98 4.26 10.90 -3.98
CA SER A 98 2.90 11.09 -3.47
C SER A 98 1.91 10.23 -4.25
N ASN A 99 0.77 9.89 -3.64
CA ASN A 99 -0.30 9.17 -4.32
C ASN A 99 -0.87 9.98 -5.52
N GLN A 100 -0.86 11.31 -5.44
CA GLN A 100 -1.28 12.21 -6.52
C GLN A 100 -0.34 12.12 -7.74
N GLU A 101 0.99 12.13 -7.51
CA GLU A 101 1.97 11.98 -8.60
C GLU A 101 1.83 10.62 -9.30
N LEU A 102 1.67 9.54 -8.53
CA LEU A 102 1.43 8.20 -9.09
C LEU A 102 0.15 8.16 -9.93
N PHE A 103 -0.94 8.73 -9.43
CA PHE A 103 -2.20 8.77 -10.16
C PHE A 103 -2.11 9.59 -11.44
N ALA A 104 -1.47 10.76 -11.39
CA ALA A 104 -1.26 11.60 -12.56
C ALA A 104 -0.42 10.90 -13.64
N GLU A 105 0.58 10.11 -13.23
CA GLU A 105 1.37 9.31 -14.18
C GLU A 105 0.55 8.17 -14.78
N ILE A 106 -0.18 7.42 -13.95
CA ILE A 106 -1.06 6.34 -14.42
C ILE A 106 -2.06 6.84 -15.46
N GLN A 107 -2.70 7.99 -15.23
CA GLN A 107 -3.69 8.55 -16.15
C GLN A 107 -3.14 8.89 -17.54
N LYS A 108 -1.83 9.06 -17.71
CA LYS A 108 -1.23 9.30 -19.03
C LYS A 108 -1.11 8.04 -19.89
N HIS A 109 -1.18 6.87 -19.26
CA HIS A 109 -0.86 5.60 -19.90
C HIS A 109 -2.06 4.67 -20.08
N ILE A 110 -3.12 4.86 -19.34
CA ILE A 110 -4.33 4.04 -19.43
C ILE A 110 -5.41 4.73 -20.28
N SER A 111 -6.19 3.94 -20.95
CA SER A 111 -7.31 4.41 -21.80
C SER A 111 -8.65 4.40 -21.07
N CYS A 112 -8.78 3.58 -20.03
CA CYS A 112 -9.99 3.44 -19.24
C CYS A 112 -10.16 4.58 -18.23
N GLU A 113 -11.39 4.82 -17.80
CA GLU A 113 -11.68 5.78 -16.74
C GLU A 113 -11.21 5.25 -15.39
N ALA A 114 -10.24 5.92 -14.76
CA ALA A 114 -9.74 5.56 -13.43
C ALA A 114 -10.16 6.59 -12.38
N LYS A 115 -10.60 6.10 -11.22
CA LYS A 115 -10.96 6.92 -10.06
C LYS A 115 -10.24 6.40 -8.82
N ALA A 116 -9.44 7.26 -8.18
CA ALA A 116 -8.85 6.96 -6.90
C ALA A 116 -9.89 7.06 -5.78
N ARG A 117 -9.98 6.02 -4.93
CA ARG A 117 -10.89 6.06 -3.76
C ARG A 117 -10.45 7.09 -2.75
N SER A 118 -9.14 7.25 -2.55
CA SER A 118 -8.55 8.25 -1.66
C SER A 118 -7.07 8.45 -1.98
N PHE A 119 -6.55 9.65 -1.73
CA PHE A 119 -5.13 9.97 -1.78
C PHE A 119 -4.49 10.10 -0.39
N ARG A 120 -5.29 9.99 0.69
CA ARG A 120 -4.87 10.33 2.06
C ARG A 120 -3.86 9.38 2.69
N LEU A 121 -3.83 8.12 2.25
CA LEU A 121 -3.00 7.08 2.85
C LEU A 121 -1.59 7.13 2.26
N SER A 122 -0.81 8.09 2.70
CA SER A 122 0.54 8.35 2.22
C SER A 122 1.56 7.36 2.78
N SER A 123 2.66 7.14 2.06
CA SER A 123 3.85 6.51 2.64
C SER A 123 4.40 7.40 3.75
N SER A 124 4.85 6.79 4.84
CA SER A 124 5.49 7.50 5.95
C SER A 124 7.00 7.23 5.95
N HIS A 125 7.77 8.19 6.49
CA HIS A 125 9.20 8.06 6.63
C HIS A 125 9.71 8.93 7.78
N VAL A 126 10.70 8.41 8.53
CA VAL A 126 11.52 9.16 9.48
C VAL A 126 12.99 8.87 9.20
N GLU A 127 13.81 9.91 9.23
CA GLU A 127 15.25 9.73 8.95
C GLU A 127 15.92 8.85 10.00
N GLU A 128 16.83 7.98 9.56
CA GLU A 128 17.58 7.09 10.46
C GLU A 128 18.35 7.86 11.53
N ARG A 129 18.84 9.07 11.20
CA ARG A 129 19.52 9.98 12.15
C ARG A 129 18.62 10.63 13.21
N HIS A 130 17.29 10.44 13.12
CA HIS A 130 16.36 11.00 14.11
C HIS A 130 16.69 10.49 15.52
N PRO A 131 16.72 11.34 16.57
CA PRO A 131 17.15 10.98 17.91
C PRO A 131 16.50 9.70 18.46
N ILE A 132 15.18 9.53 18.26
CA ILE A 132 14.43 8.36 18.73
C ILE A 132 14.89 7.07 18.02
N VAL A 133 15.22 7.14 16.73
CA VAL A 133 15.71 6.01 15.96
C VAL A 133 17.12 5.63 16.43
N GLN A 134 18.01 6.62 16.62
CA GLN A 134 19.35 6.38 17.12
C GLN A 134 19.36 5.78 18.53
N ARG A 135 18.42 6.20 19.39
CA ARG A 135 18.24 5.56 20.71
C ARG A 135 17.83 4.09 20.59
N ALA A 136 16.90 3.77 19.67
CA ALA A 136 16.52 2.38 19.42
C ALA A 136 17.70 1.55 18.91
N VAL A 137 18.50 2.10 17.98
CA VAL A 137 19.72 1.46 17.48
C VAL A 137 20.74 1.22 18.60
N ALA A 138 20.96 2.21 19.48
CA ALA A 138 21.83 2.06 20.65
C ALA A 138 21.36 0.97 21.63
N MET A 139 20.07 0.64 21.62
CA MET A 139 19.47 -0.46 22.36
C MET A 139 19.51 -1.81 21.61
N GLY A 140 20.26 -1.89 20.50
CA GLY A 140 20.39 -3.09 19.68
C GLY A 140 19.20 -3.37 18.75
N ARG A 141 18.35 -2.36 18.46
CA ARG A 141 17.25 -2.51 17.52
C ARG A 141 17.70 -2.16 16.11
N VAL A 142 17.10 -2.84 15.12
CA VAL A 142 17.46 -2.70 13.70
C VAL A 142 16.36 -1.97 12.94
N PRO A 143 16.65 -0.78 12.37
CA PRO A 143 15.70 -0.06 11.55
C PRO A 143 15.34 -0.84 10.28
N PHE A 144 14.07 -0.74 9.86
CA PHE A 144 13.59 -1.40 8.64
C PHE A 144 12.44 -0.64 7.97
N GLY A 145 12.13 -1.01 6.71
CA GLY A 145 10.96 -0.56 5.97
C GLY A 145 9.80 -1.55 6.09
N SER A 146 8.62 -1.09 6.52
CA SER A 146 7.43 -1.93 6.66
C SER A 146 6.59 -1.95 5.38
N PRO A 147 6.21 -3.12 4.86
CA PRO A 147 5.31 -3.22 3.71
C PRO A 147 3.83 -2.99 4.06
N THR A 148 3.49 -2.97 5.36
CA THR A 148 2.12 -2.84 5.86
C THR A 148 1.78 -1.40 6.24
N LEU A 149 0.51 -1.03 6.08
CA LEU A 149 -0.03 0.28 6.41
C LEU A 149 -0.45 0.34 7.89
N SER A 150 -0.27 1.50 8.51
CA SER A 150 -0.77 1.82 9.85
C SER A 150 -1.35 3.24 9.88
N ASP A 151 -1.71 3.73 11.06
CA ASP A 151 -2.20 5.09 11.27
C ASP A 151 -1.18 6.17 10.85
N GLN A 152 0.11 5.80 10.72
CA GLN A 152 1.14 6.70 10.19
C GLN A 152 0.80 7.27 8.81
N ALA A 153 0.05 6.53 8.00
CA ALA A 153 -0.36 6.97 6.67
C ALA A 153 -1.20 8.27 6.67
N LEU A 154 -1.77 8.63 7.82
CA LEU A 154 -2.56 9.86 8.03
C LEU A 154 -1.78 10.96 8.77
N MET A 155 -0.52 10.70 9.15
CA MET A 155 0.32 11.64 9.88
C MET A 155 1.20 12.42 8.90
N SER A 156 1.11 13.75 8.92
CA SER A 156 1.94 14.65 8.09
C SER A 156 3.28 15.00 8.72
N PHE A 157 3.59 14.45 9.88
CA PHE A 157 4.82 14.68 10.65
C PHE A 157 5.65 13.39 10.76
N PRO A 158 6.96 13.49 11.01
CA PRO A 158 7.81 12.31 11.19
C PRO A 158 7.25 11.37 12.25
N SER A 159 7.09 10.11 11.90
CA SER A 159 6.52 9.10 12.78
C SER A 159 7.26 7.77 12.65
N LEU A 160 7.24 6.99 13.72
CA LEU A 160 7.93 5.72 13.86
C LEU A 160 6.92 4.64 14.23
N LYS A 161 6.93 3.52 13.53
CA LYS A 161 6.16 2.33 13.89
C LYS A 161 7.05 1.39 14.70
N MET A 162 6.65 1.08 15.92
CA MET A 162 7.41 0.20 16.80
C MET A 162 6.48 -0.31 17.91
N GLY A 163 6.32 -1.62 18.03
CA GLY A 163 5.47 -2.21 19.07
C GLY A 163 5.75 -3.70 19.28
N PRO A 164 5.19 -4.28 20.38
CA PRO A 164 5.37 -5.67 20.71
C PRO A 164 4.62 -6.60 19.74
N GLY A 165 5.00 -7.87 19.76
CA GLY A 165 4.38 -8.90 18.93
C GLY A 165 4.89 -8.97 17.51
N LYS A 166 4.46 -10.00 16.80
CA LYS A 166 4.86 -10.29 15.42
C LYS A 166 3.76 -9.95 14.44
N SER A 167 4.07 -9.18 13.41
CA SER A 167 3.12 -8.84 12.34
C SER A 167 2.53 -10.09 11.65
N SER A 168 3.26 -11.20 11.60
CA SER A 168 2.78 -12.46 11.04
C SER A 168 1.65 -13.14 11.83
N ARG A 169 1.39 -12.71 13.05
CA ARG A 169 0.26 -13.20 13.89
C ARG A 169 -1.00 -12.36 13.72
N SER A 170 -0.88 -11.17 13.13
CA SER A 170 -2.01 -10.27 12.85
C SER A 170 -2.90 -10.83 11.75
N HIS A 171 -4.20 -10.56 11.83
CA HIS A 171 -5.21 -10.98 10.86
C HIS A 171 -5.31 -12.51 10.65
N THR A 172 -4.98 -13.29 11.68
CA THR A 172 -5.17 -14.74 11.71
C THR A 172 -6.38 -15.11 12.56
N ALA A 173 -6.93 -16.34 12.38
CA ALA A 173 -8.10 -16.79 13.14
C ALA A 173 -7.86 -16.81 14.67
N ASP A 174 -6.63 -17.12 15.07
CA ASP A 174 -6.18 -17.18 16.46
C ASP A 174 -5.11 -16.12 16.73
N GLU A 175 -5.41 -14.85 16.42
CA GLU A 175 -4.49 -13.74 16.68
C GLU A 175 -4.15 -13.63 18.17
N PHE A 176 -2.87 -13.57 18.49
CA PHE A 176 -2.41 -13.51 19.86
C PHE A 176 -1.11 -12.73 20.03
N ILE A 177 -0.87 -12.29 21.27
CA ILE A 177 0.41 -11.75 21.75
C ILE A 177 0.76 -12.42 23.09
N PHE A 178 2.05 -12.66 23.34
CA PHE A 178 2.48 -13.14 24.65
C PHE A 178 2.54 -12.01 25.66
N ILE A 179 2.13 -12.26 26.91
CA ILE A 179 2.19 -11.28 28.00
C ILE A 179 3.62 -10.79 28.21
N GLN A 180 4.60 -11.68 28.11
CA GLN A 180 6.01 -11.34 28.21
C GLN A 180 6.45 -10.33 27.15
N GLU A 181 5.95 -10.43 25.90
CA GLU A 181 6.27 -9.44 24.83
C GLU A 181 5.77 -8.04 25.22
N ILE A 182 4.60 -7.95 25.92
CA ILE A 182 4.06 -6.68 26.39
C ILE A 182 4.93 -6.12 27.53
N GLU A 183 5.29 -6.94 28.51
CA GLU A 183 6.13 -6.54 29.65
C GLU A 183 7.50 -6.06 29.20
N GLU A 184 8.17 -6.78 28.30
CA GLU A 184 9.44 -6.39 27.68
C GLU A 184 9.31 -5.06 26.91
N ALA A 185 8.22 -4.87 26.17
CA ALA A 185 7.97 -3.65 25.41
C ALA A 185 7.82 -2.42 26.33
N ILE A 186 7.12 -2.56 27.45
CA ILE A 186 7.00 -1.48 28.46
C ILE A 186 8.39 -1.05 28.93
N GLY A 187 9.24 -1.99 29.28
CA GLY A 187 10.61 -1.73 29.71
C GLY A 187 11.45 -1.06 28.61
N LEU A 188 11.27 -1.44 27.36
CA LEU A 188 11.93 -0.83 26.21
C LEU A 188 11.45 0.60 25.94
N TYR A 189 10.13 0.84 25.97
CA TYR A 189 9.57 2.18 25.79
C TYR A 189 10.03 3.15 26.89
N LEU A 190 10.06 2.72 28.13
CA LEU A 190 10.59 3.53 29.22
C LEU A 190 12.03 3.96 28.95
N LYS A 191 12.92 3.03 28.56
CA LYS A 191 14.30 3.35 28.21
C LYS A 191 14.42 4.23 26.95
N LEU A 192 13.55 4.01 25.96
CA LEU A 192 13.56 4.73 24.69
C LEU A 192 13.15 6.20 24.87
N LEU A 193 12.17 6.45 25.73
CA LEU A 193 11.52 7.76 25.88
C LEU A 193 12.06 8.58 27.05
N ASP A 194 12.61 7.94 28.08
CA ASP A 194 13.16 8.64 29.27
C ASP A 194 14.29 9.58 28.87
N GLY A 195 14.11 10.89 29.16
CA GLY A 195 15.06 11.93 28.79
C GLY A 195 15.27 12.13 27.28
N ALA A 196 14.34 11.66 26.43
CA ALA A 196 14.44 11.92 24.99
C ALA A 196 14.12 13.37 24.68
N ILE A 197 15.05 14.05 23.99
CA ILE A 197 14.86 15.37 23.38
C ILE A 197 14.61 15.10 21.89
N LEU A 198 13.43 15.48 21.39
CA LEU A 198 12.96 15.22 20.02
C LEU A 198 13.05 16.49 19.17
#